data_cd3ab1ecd15beec83bc15b5f5e71d6b2
#
_entry.id   cd3ab1ecd15beec83bc15b5f5e71d6b2
#
_cell.length_a   1.000
_cell.length_b   1.000
_cell.length_c   1.000
_cell.angle_alpha   90.00
_cell.angle_beta   90.00
_cell.angle_gamma   90.00
#
_symmetry.space_group_name_H-M   'P 1'
#
loop_
_entity.id
_entity.type
_entity.pdbx_description
1 polymer ?
#
loop_
_entity_poly.entity_id
_entity_poly.type
_entity_poly.pdbx_seq_one_letter_code
_entity_poly.pdbx_strand_id
1 'polypeptide(L)'
;RYTTRVVDIVAPVGRGQRGLIVSPPRSGKTTLLLHIAEAIREKYDEQIHLMILLVDERPEEVTEFRRALPGAEIYASSNDEASRNHTRIAELAIERAKRLVEAGKDVFLLMDSITRLARAYNGAMSSGKGGRNRATGSGGITIGALEVPRRLFAAARNTREAGSLTILATALIQTNSRADEAIFME
;
A
#
# COMPACT_ATOMS: atom_id res chain seq x y z
N ARG A 1 1.45 17.20 -14.86
CA ARG A 1 0.31 17.78 -14.11
C ARG A 1 0.82 18.59 -12.93
N TYR A 2 0.06 19.58 -12.44
CA TYR A 2 0.48 20.42 -11.30
C TYR A 2 0.66 19.61 -10.02
N THR A 3 -0.20 18.62 -9.76
CA THR A 3 -0.13 17.76 -8.58
C THR A 3 1.20 17.00 -8.46
N THR A 4 1.68 16.41 -9.53
CA THR A 4 2.97 15.69 -9.54
C THR A 4 4.16 16.63 -9.42
N ARG A 5 4.06 17.85 -9.94
CA ARG A 5 5.10 18.90 -9.77
C ARG A 5 5.20 19.36 -8.32
N VAL A 6 4.05 19.50 -7.64
CA VAL A 6 4.04 19.84 -6.20
C VAL A 6 4.71 18.75 -5.38
N VAL A 7 4.38 17.47 -5.65
CA VAL A 7 5.02 16.34 -4.95
C VAL A 7 6.53 16.34 -5.19
N ASP A 8 6.98 16.55 -6.43
CA ASP A 8 8.39 16.56 -6.80
C ASP A 8 9.19 17.70 -6.09
N ILE A 9 8.55 18.83 -5.88
CA ILE A 9 9.19 19.99 -5.20
C ILE A 9 9.17 19.85 -3.67
N VAL A 10 8.05 19.39 -3.10
CA VAL A 10 7.83 19.39 -1.64
C VAL A 10 8.33 18.11 -0.98
N ALA A 11 8.15 16.98 -1.65
CA ALA A 11 8.46 15.66 -1.11
C ALA A 11 8.95 14.71 -2.23
N PRO A 12 10.13 14.96 -2.81
CA PRO A 12 10.67 14.12 -3.89
C PRO A 12 10.91 12.71 -3.38
N VAL A 13 10.54 11.72 -4.19
CA VAL A 13 10.67 10.30 -3.88
C VAL A 13 11.86 9.70 -4.63
N GLY A 14 12.85 9.23 -3.91
CA GLY A 14 14.02 8.53 -4.46
C GLY A 14 13.82 7.01 -4.56
N ARG A 15 14.68 6.36 -5.36
CA ARG A 15 14.68 4.89 -5.49
C ARG A 15 14.99 4.22 -4.15
N GLY A 16 14.20 3.21 -3.80
CA GLY A 16 14.35 2.48 -2.53
C GLY A 16 13.75 3.17 -1.31
N GLN A 17 13.13 4.33 -1.50
CA GLN A 17 12.53 5.12 -0.43
C GLN A 17 11.15 4.58 -0.02
N ARG A 18 10.80 4.81 1.24
CA ARG A 18 9.43 4.67 1.76
C ARG A 18 8.80 6.04 1.88
N GLY A 19 7.60 6.18 1.33
CA GLY A 19 6.79 7.39 1.47
C GLY A 19 5.42 7.07 2.02
N LEU A 20 4.85 7.99 2.78
CA LEU A 20 3.50 7.88 3.31
C LEU A 20 2.70 9.12 2.92
N ILE A 21 1.57 8.91 2.24
CA ILE A 21 0.58 9.94 1.96
C ILE A 21 -0.50 9.85 3.03
N VAL A 22 -0.48 10.80 3.94
CA VAL A 22 -1.45 10.88 5.04
C VAL A 22 -2.60 11.78 4.63
N SER A 23 -3.82 11.28 4.69
CA SER A 23 -4.99 12.05 4.26
C SER A 23 -6.27 11.63 4.98
N PRO A 24 -7.19 12.59 5.22
CA PRO A 24 -8.55 12.26 5.63
C PRO A 24 -9.32 11.59 4.47
N PRO A 25 -10.43 10.91 4.76
CA PRO A 25 -11.32 10.40 3.72
C PRO A 25 -11.81 11.51 2.79
N ARG A 26 -12.01 11.17 1.50
CA ARG A 26 -12.53 12.09 0.47
C ARG A 26 -11.67 13.33 0.19
N SER A 27 -10.38 13.27 0.43
CA SER A 27 -9.42 14.38 0.20
C SER A 27 -8.77 14.39 -1.20
N GLY A 28 -9.22 13.55 -2.12
CA GLY A 28 -8.61 13.43 -3.45
C GLY A 28 -7.39 12.50 -3.51
N LYS A 29 -7.21 11.66 -2.50
CA LYS A 29 -6.12 10.68 -2.40
C LYS A 29 -5.99 9.80 -3.66
N THR A 30 -7.08 9.18 -4.11
CA THR A 30 -7.12 8.30 -5.28
C THR A 30 -6.67 9.04 -6.54
N THR A 31 -7.15 10.28 -6.74
CA THR A 31 -6.74 11.14 -7.86
C THR A 31 -5.24 11.44 -7.80
N LEU A 32 -4.68 11.73 -6.63
CA LEU A 32 -3.25 11.98 -6.47
C LEU A 32 -2.43 10.73 -6.82
N LEU A 33 -2.85 9.56 -6.36
CA LEU A 33 -2.18 8.29 -6.68
C LEU A 33 -2.21 7.99 -8.19
N LEU A 34 -3.34 8.19 -8.84
CA LEU A 34 -3.46 8.05 -10.29
C LEU A 34 -2.53 8.98 -11.03
N HIS A 35 -2.45 10.26 -10.64
CA HIS A 35 -1.54 11.22 -11.26
C HIS A 35 -0.06 10.83 -11.08
N ILE A 36 0.32 10.29 -9.91
CA ILE A 36 1.68 9.79 -9.66
C ILE A 36 1.96 8.58 -10.56
N ALA A 37 1.04 7.61 -10.59
CA ALA A 37 1.18 6.41 -11.42
C ALA A 37 1.32 6.73 -12.92
N GLU A 38 0.46 7.62 -13.44
CA GLU A 38 0.53 8.09 -14.83
C GLU A 38 1.87 8.77 -15.13
N ALA A 39 2.34 9.63 -14.22
CA ALA A 39 3.62 10.32 -14.40
C ALA A 39 4.82 9.36 -14.43
N ILE A 40 4.79 8.31 -13.62
CA ILE A 40 5.81 7.26 -13.64
C ILE A 40 5.77 6.53 -14.98
N ARG A 41 4.58 6.14 -15.44
CA ARG A 41 4.42 5.47 -16.73
C ARG A 41 4.84 6.33 -17.92
N GLU A 42 4.43 7.59 -17.95
CA GLU A 42 4.77 8.50 -19.05
C GLU A 42 6.28 8.77 -19.17
N LYS A 43 7.01 8.81 -18.04
CA LYS A 43 8.40 9.24 -18.02
C LYS A 43 9.42 8.14 -17.79
N TYR A 44 9.03 7.05 -17.14
CA TYR A 44 9.94 6.05 -16.61
C TYR A 44 9.52 4.61 -16.91
N ASP A 45 8.59 4.37 -17.84
CA ASP A 45 8.01 3.04 -18.14
C ASP A 45 9.08 1.98 -18.46
N GLU A 46 10.14 2.37 -19.16
CA GLU A 46 11.26 1.47 -19.49
C GLU A 46 12.20 1.22 -18.30
N GLN A 47 12.25 2.13 -17.33
CA GLN A 47 13.21 2.10 -16.22
C GLN A 47 12.59 1.56 -14.92
N ILE A 48 11.30 1.80 -14.70
CA ILE A 48 10.60 1.51 -13.44
C ILE A 48 9.43 0.59 -13.70
N HIS A 49 9.43 -0.55 -13.03
CA HIS A 49 8.29 -1.46 -13.01
C HIS A 49 7.25 -0.96 -12.00
N LEU A 50 6.14 -0.43 -12.53
CA LEU A 50 5.04 0.07 -11.70
C LEU A 50 4.13 -1.06 -11.26
N MET A 51 3.97 -1.21 -9.95
CA MET A 51 3.01 -2.10 -9.29
C MET A 51 2.02 -1.30 -8.46
N ILE A 52 0.77 -1.74 -8.42
CA ILE A 52 -0.29 -1.11 -7.64
C ILE A 52 -0.95 -2.17 -6.76
N LEU A 53 -1.06 -1.90 -5.47
CA LEU A 53 -1.73 -2.74 -4.50
C LEU A 53 -2.90 -1.98 -3.88
N LEU A 54 -4.12 -2.42 -4.19
CA LEU A 54 -5.38 -1.88 -3.69
C LEU A 54 -5.98 -2.87 -2.69
N VAL A 55 -6.07 -2.47 -1.42
CA VAL A 55 -6.53 -3.35 -0.34
C VAL A 55 -7.87 -2.88 0.19
N ASP A 56 -8.88 -3.74 0.16
CA ASP A 56 -10.23 -3.44 0.67
C ASP A 56 -10.82 -2.19 -0.01
N GLU A 57 -10.59 -2.07 -1.33
CA GLU A 57 -11.09 -0.95 -2.13
C GLU A 57 -12.43 -1.26 -2.78
N ARG A 58 -13.13 -0.21 -3.19
CA ARG A 58 -14.40 -0.35 -3.91
C ARG A 58 -14.13 -0.87 -5.33
N PRO A 59 -14.96 -1.77 -5.88
CA PRO A 59 -14.79 -2.29 -7.25
C PRO A 59 -14.69 -1.20 -8.32
N GLU A 60 -15.39 -0.07 -8.12
CA GLU A 60 -15.37 1.07 -9.03
C GLU A 60 -13.97 1.72 -9.07
N GLU A 61 -13.32 1.89 -7.90
CA GLU A 61 -11.98 2.46 -7.80
C GLU A 61 -10.94 1.53 -8.43
N VAL A 62 -11.05 0.23 -8.21
CA VAL A 62 -10.18 -0.77 -8.87
C VAL A 62 -10.32 -0.69 -10.40
N THR A 63 -11.56 -0.54 -10.88
CA THR A 63 -11.84 -0.41 -12.32
C THR A 63 -11.26 0.88 -12.89
N GLU A 64 -11.32 1.98 -12.15
CA GLU A 64 -10.72 3.26 -12.54
C GLU A 64 -9.20 3.14 -12.73
N PHE A 65 -8.50 2.52 -11.77
CA PHE A 65 -7.06 2.25 -11.90
C PHE A 65 -6.73 1.38 -13.12
N ARG A 66 -7.49 0.32 -13.38
CA ARG A 66 -7.27 -0.55 -14.54
C ARG A 66 -7.48 0.16 -15.86
N ARG A 67 -8.46 1.08 -15.93
CA ARG A 67 -8.74 1.88 -17.13
C ARG A 67 -7.69 2.97 -17.36
N ALA A 68 -7.28 3.65 -16.30
CA ALA A 68 -6.29 4.73 -16.39
C ALA A 68 -4.88 4.23 -16.70
N LEU A 69 -4.56 3.00 -16.28
CA LEU A 69 -3.21 2.43 -16.33
C LEU A 69 -3.19 1.08 -17.06
N PRO A 70 -3.53 1.03 -18.36
CA PRO A 70 -3.51 -0.22 -19.11
C PRO A 70 -2.10 -0.80 -19.13
N GLY A 71 -1.98 -2.11 -18.80
CA GLY A 71 -0.69 -2.80 -18.74
C GLY A 71 0.09 -2.61 -17.43
N ALA A 72 -0.41 -1.83 -16.45
CA ALA A 72 0.18 -1.82 -15.11
C ALA A 72 -0.14 -3.11 -14.35
N GLU A 73 0.79 -3.57 -13.52
CA GLU A 73 0.60 -4.75 -12.67
C GLU A 73 -0.21 -4.36 -11.43
N ILE A 74 -1.51 -4.72 -11.40
CA ILE A 74 -2.46 -4.31 -10.36
C ILE A 74 -2.91 -5.53 -9.56
N TYR A 75 -2.64 -5.51 -8.26
CA TYR A 75 -3.13 -6.42 -7.25
C TYR A 75 -4.25 -5.73 -6.48
N ALA A 76 -5.42 -6.32 -6.44
CA ALA A 76 -6.57 -5.70 -5.80
C ALA A 76 -7.42 -6.72 -5.05
N SER A 77 -7.97 -6.30 -3.92
CA SER A 77 -9.02 -6.99 -3.20
C SER A 77 -10.17 -6.04 -2.92
N SER A 78 -11.39 -6.51 -3.18
CA SER A 78 -12.60 -5.71 -3.00
C SER A 78 -13.11 -5.74 -1.57
N ASN A 79 -13.85 -4.73 -1.17
CA ASN A 79 -14.37 -4.57 0.18
C ASN A 79 -15.44 -5.61 0.61
N ASP A 80 -15.92 -6.42 -0.32
CA ASP A 80 -16.83 -7.56 -0.11
C ASP A 80 -16.10 -8.88 0.19
N GLU A 81 -14.76 -8.88 0.08
CA GLU A 81 -13.95 -10.06 0.31
C GLU A 81 -13.59 -10.28 1.80
N ALA A 82 -13.26 -11.51 2.16
CA ALA A 82 -12.82 -11.84 3.51
C ALA A 82 -11.43 -11.24 3.82
N SER A 83 -11.20 -10.84 5.08
CA SER A 83 -9.92 -10.26 5.55
C SER A 83 -8.69 -11.09 5.17
N ARG A 84 -8.82 -12.42 5.10
CA ARG A 84 -7.73 -13.31 4.68
C ARG A 84 -7.34 -13.09 3.21
N ASN A 85 -8.27 -12.73 2.34
CA ASN A 85 -7.96 -12.44 0.95
C ASN A 85 -7.16 -11.16 0.81
N HIS A 86 -7.50 -10.12 1.58
CA HIS A 86 -6.74 -8.87 1.63
C HIS A 86 -5.28 -9.10 2.05
N THR A 87 -5.05 -9.92 3.08
CA THR A 87 -3.69 -10.21 3.54
C THR A 87 -2.90 -11.03 2.52
N ARG A 88 -3.53 -12.03 1.88
CA ARG A 88 -2.88 -12.87 0.87
C ARG A 88 -2.47 -12.08 -0.38
N ILE A 89 -3.34 -11.19 -0.88
CA ILE A 89 -3.02 -10.37 -2.05
C ILE A 89 -1.88 -9.41 -1.77
N ALA A 90 -1.81 -8.84 -0.56
CA ALA A 90 -0.72 -7.97 -0.16
C ALA A 90 0.62 -8.73 -0.05
N GLU A 91 0.62 -9.90 0.56
CA GLU A 91 1.80 -10.77 0.64
C GLU A 91 2.29 -11.16 -0.77
N LEU A 92 1.37 -11.57 -1.65
CA LEU A 92 1.69 -11.91 -3.04
C LEU A 92 2.33 -10.74 -3.78
N ALA A 93 1.75 -9.53 -3.69
CA ALA A 93 2.27 -8.35 -4.35
C ALA A 93 3.69 -8.00 -3.87
N ILE A 94 3.94 -8.05 -2.55
CA ILE A 94 5.25 -7.75 -1.98
C ILE A 94 6.28 -8.83 -2.36
N GLU A 95 5.93 -10.10 -2.31
CA GLU A 95 6.84 -11.17 -2.73
C GLU A 95 7.16 -11.07 -4.23
N ARG A 96 6.18 -10.74 -5.06
CA ARG A 96 6.40 -10.46 -6.49
C ARG A 96 7.36 -9.28 -6.67
N ALA A 97 7.15 -8.16 -5.96
CA ALA A 97 8.04 -7.01 -6.00
C ALA A 97 9.48 -7.37 -5.62
N LYS A 98 9.68 -8.15 -4.56
CA LYS A 98 11.01 -8.62 -4.15
C LYS A 98 11.69 -9.45 -5.24
N ARG A 99 10.97 -10.38 -5.89
CA ARG A 99 11.53 -11.20 -6.98
C ARG A 99 11.93 -10.34 -8.19
N LEU A 100 11.17 -9.31 -8.51
CA LEU A 100 11.54 -8.36 -9.56
C LEU A 100 12.82 -7.57 -9.21
N VAL A 101 12.94 -7.13 -7.96
CA VAL A 101 14.15 -6.46 -7.47
C VAL A 101 15.37 -7.38 -7.52
N GLU A 102 15.23 -8.62 -7.08
CA GLU A 102 16.29 -9.66 -7.18
C GLU A 102 16.72 -9.90 -8.64
N ALA A 103 15.78 -9.77 -9.58
CA ALA A 103 16.05 -9.83 -11.02
C ALA A 103 16.61 -8.53 -11.61
N GLY A 104 17.00 -7.56 -10.78
CA GLY A 104 17.62 -6.30 -11.18
C GLY A 104 16.65 -5.21 -11.63
N LYS A 105 15.33 -5.37 -11.38
CA LYS A 105 14.34 -4.35 -11.74
C LYS A 105 14.19 -3.30 -10.66
N ASP A 106 14.01 -2.04 -11.08
CA ASP A 106 13.56 -0.96 -10.20
C ASP A 106 12.03 -0.99 -10.12
N VAL A 107 11.51 -1.30 -8.95
CA VAL A 107 10.08 -1.44 -8.70
C VAL A 107 9.55 -0.25 -7.92
N PHE A 108 8.44 0.33 -8.37
CA PHE A 108 7.68 1.33 -7.64
C PHE A 108 6.32 0.75 -7.28
N LEU A 109 6.09 0.54 -5.99
CA LEU A 109 4.84 0.00 -5.46
C LEU A 109 4.00 1.12 -4.86
N LEU A 110 2.84 1.40 -5.45
CA LEU A 110 1.79 2.22 -4.88
C LEU A 110 0.84 1.35 -4.06
N MET A 111 0.62 1.67 -2.80
CA MET A 111 -0.26 0.92 -1.90
C MET A 111 -1.41 1.80 -1.37
N ASP A 112 -2.63 1.41 -1.64
CA ASP A 112 -3.84 2.04 -1.10
C ASP A 112 -4.71 0.98 -0.38
N SER A 113 -4.79 0.98 0.93
CA SER A 113 -4.09 1.77 1.93
C SER A 113 -3.44 0.86 2.99
N ILE A 114 -2.36 1.32 3.62
CA ILE A 114 -1.74 0.59 4.73
C ILE A 114 -2.68 0.46 5.93
N THR A 115 -3.55 1.45 6.16
CA THR A 115 -4.56 1.42 7.22
C THR A 115 -5.53 0.26 7.03
N ARG A 116 -6.05 0.06 5.82
CA ARG A 116 -6.95 -1.05 5.51
C ARG A 116 -6.23 -2.40 5.57
N LEU A 117 -4.99 -2.46 5.13
CA LEU A 117 -4.16 -3.65 5.27
C LEU A 117 -3.98 -4.04 6.74
N ALA A 118 -3.68 -3.08 7.60
CA ALA A 118 -3.53 -3.30 9.03
C ALA A 118 -4.85 -3.78 9.68
N ARG A 119 -5.98 -3.22 9.28
CA ARG A 119 -7.32 -3.71 9.70
C ARG A 119 -7.57 -5.16 9.27
N ALA A 120 -7.19 -5.51 8.03
CA ALA A 120 -7.35 -6.87 7.51
C ALA A 120 -6.53 -7.89 8.31
N TYR A 121 -5.28 -7.57 8.68
CA TYR A 121 -4.47 -8.41 9.56
C TYR A 121 -5.08 -8.53 10.94
N ASN A 122 -5.57 -7.43 11.53
CA ASN A 122 -6.27 -7.45 12.80
C ASN A 122 -7.53 -8.34 12.76
N GLY A 123 -8.34 -8.22 11.72
CA GLY A 123 -9.53 -9.05 11.50
C GLY A 123 -9.20 -10.52 11.31
N ALA A 124 -8.17 -10.84 10.51
CA ALA A 124 -7.74 -12.21 10.28
C ALA A 124 -7.21 -12.89 11.56
N MET A 125 -6.52 -12.14 12.43
CA MET A 125 -6.03 -12.64 13.72
C MET A 125 -7.16 -12.80 14.74
N SER A 126 -8.16 -11.93 14.74
CA SER A 126 -9.32 -12.00 15.63
C SER A 126 -10.25 -13.15 15.29
N SER A 127 -10.35 -13.52 14.00
CA SER A 127 -11.26 -14.57 13.51
C SER A 127 -10.67 -15.98 13.54
N GLY A 128 -9.36 -16.14 13.82
CA GLY A 128 -8.66 -17.43 13.85
C GLY A 128 -9.03 -18.30 15.06
N LYS A 129 -8.80 -19.63 14.97
CA LYS A 129 -8.89 -20.56 16.10
C LYS A 129 -7.97 -20.07 17.24
N GLY A 130 -8.53 -19.60 18.34
CA GLY A 130 -7.80 -18.98 19.46
C GLY A 130 -7.87 -17.45 19.52
N GLY A 131 -8.55 -16.77 18.57
CA GLY A 131 -8.67 -15.31 18.54
C GLY A 131 -9.43 -14.73 19.75
N ARG A 132 -10.33 -15.50 20.37
CA ARG A 132 -11.11 -15.05 21.55
C ARG A 132 -10.27 -14.76 22.80
N ASN A 133 -9.05 -15.29 22.91
CA ASN A 133 -8.18 -15.14 24.08
C ASN A 133 -6.93 -14.27 23.80
N ARG A 134 -6.83 -13.60 22.64
CA ARG A 134 -5.70 -12.72 22.37
C ARG A 134 -5.92 -11.36 23.03
N ALA A 135 -4.90 -10.88 23.72
CA ALA A 135 -4.90 -9.56 24.32
C ALA A 135 -5.00 -8.48 23.22
N THR A 136 -5.84 -7.49 23.46
CA THR A 136 -5.99 -6.32 22.60
C THR A 136 -5.31 -5.11 23.23
N GLY A 137 -4.56 -4.38 22.43
CA GLY A 137 -3.94 -3.13 22.84
C GLY A 137 -4.82 -1.91 22.54
N SER A 138 -4.18 -0.76 22.37
CA SER A 138 -4.83 0.51 22.06
C SER A 138 -5.72 0.40 20.81
N GLY A 139 -6.88 1.05 20.83
CA GLY A 139 -7.81 1.06 19.69
C GLY A 139 -8.45 -0.29 19.35
N GLY A 140 -8.32 -1.34 20.22
CA GLY A 140 -8.85 -2.68 19.94
C GLY A 140 -8.03 -3.49 18.94
N ILE A 141 -6.76 -3.16 18.76
CA ILE A 141 -5.84 -3.87 17.87
C ILE A 141 -5.26 -5.07 18.61
N THR A 142 -5.35 -6.25 18.01
CA THR A 142 -4.76 -7.48 18.55
C THR A 142 -3.23 -7.34 18.59
N ILE A 143 -2.61 -7.70 19.71
CA ILE A 143 -1.14 -7.66 19.86
C ILE A 143 -0.51 -8.51 18.75
N GLY A 144 0.45 -7.92 18.04
CA GLY A 144 1.15 -8.55 16.91
C GLY A 144 0.47 -8.34 15.53
N ALA A 145 -0.76 -7.79 15.46
CA ALA A 145 -1.46 -7.60 14.19
C ALA A 145 -0.76 -6.63 13.23
N LEU A 146 0.03 -5.69 13.75
CA LEU A 146 0.74 -4.69 12.96
C LEU A 146 2.15 -5.12 12.53
N GLU A 147 2.67 -6.24 13.04
CA GLU A 147 4.03 -6.69 12.71
C GLU A 147 4.22 -6.97 11.21
N VAL A 148 3.25 -7.65 10.59
CA VAL A 148 3.32 -7.99 9.17
C VAL A 148 3.16 -6.75 8.29
N PRO A 149 2.14 -5.88 8.46
CA PRO A 149 2.05 -4.61 7.74
C PRO A 149 3.30 -3.75 7.84
N ARG A 150 3.87 -3.60 9.02
CA ARG A 150 5.14 -2.88 9.23
C ARG A 150 6.29 -3.51 8.44
N ARG A 151 6.43 -4.82 8.50
CA ARG A 151 7.49 -5.55 7.78
C ARG A 151 7.31 -5.44 6.26
N LEU A 152 6.07 -5.48 5.76
CA LEU A 152 5.77 -5.30 4.34
C LEU A 152 6.15 -3.89 3.88
N PHE A 153 5.75 -2.86 4.63
CA PHE A 153 6.13 -1.48 4.33
C PHE A 153 7.64 -1.24 4.49
N ALA A 154 8.28 -1.90 5.44
CA ALA A 154 9.74 -1.84 5.63
C ALA A 154 10.55 -2.60 4.57
N ALA A 155 9.90 -3.29 3.63
CA ALA A 155 10.59 -4.01 2.56
C ALA A 155 11.25 -3.09 1.52
N ALA A 156 10.86 -1.81 1.47
CA ALA A 156 11.48 -0.82 0.59
C ALA A 156 12.98 -0.70 0.85
N ARG A 157 13.78 -0.79 -0.20
CA ARG A 157 15.24 -0.70 -0.15
C ARG A 157 15.83 -0.40 -1.51
N ASN A 158 17.02 0.16 -1.52
CA ASN A 158 17.87 0.25 -2.70
C ASN A 158 19.04 -0.72 -2.49
N THR A 159 19.23 -1.66 -3.41
CA THR A 159 20.30 -2.65 -3.31
C THR A 159 21.48 -2.23 -4.17
N ARG A 160 22.71 -2.62 -3.77
CA ARG A 160 23.92 -2.29 -4.54
C ARG A 160 24.11 -3.21 -5.75
N GLU A 161 23.63 -4.45 -5.66
CA GLU A 161 23.91 -5.52 -6.62
C GLU A 161 22.68 -5.94 -7.46
N ALA A 162 21.51 -5.38 -7.14
CA ALA A 162 20.25 -5.70 -7.81
C ALA A 162 19.45 -4.41 -8.06
N GLY A 163 18.13 -4.52 -8.19
CA GLY A 163 17.26 -3.38 -8.37
C GLY A 163 16.88 -2.67 -7.06
N SER A 164 15.87 -1.82 -7.13
CA SER A 164 15.33 -1.11 -5.98
C SER A 164 13.84 -1.37 -5.80
N LEU A 165 13.36 -1.32 -4.55
CA LEU A 165 11.95 -1.32 -4.19
C LEU A 165 11.60 -0.01 -3.51
N THR A 166 10.84 0.82 -4.20
CA THR A 166 10.26 2.05 -3.66
C THR A 166 8.81 1.79 -3.30
N ILE A 167 8.38 2.16 -2.10
CA ILE A 167 6.99 1.98 -1.65
C ILE A 167 6.41 3.33 -1.28
N LEU A 168 5.31 3.70 -1.91
CA LEU A 168 4.49 4.85 -1.56
C LEU A 168 3.12 4.35 -1.11
N ALA A 169 2.84 4.43 0.18
CA ALA A 169 1.60 3.98 0.76
C ALA A 169 0.71 5.14 1.18
N THR A 170 -0.59 4.90 1.26
CA THR A 170 -1.53 5.85 1.84
C THR A 170 -1.93 5.41 3.24
N ALA A 171 -2.09 6.38 4.14
CA ALA A 171 -2.66 6.19 5.47
C ALA A 171 -3.87 7.10 5.66
N LEU A 172 -4.92 6.53 6.25
CA LEU A 172 -6.15 7.25 6.56
C LEU A 172 -6.09 7.80 7.98
N ILE A 173 -6.42 9.06 8.14
CA ILE A 173 -6.60 9.74 9.43
C ILE A 173 -7.99 10.35 9.52
N GLN A 174 -8.41 10.75 10.73
CA GLN A 174 -9.71 11.40 10.95
C GLN A 174 -10.91 10.58 10.43
N THR A 175 -10.84 9.27 10.58
CA THR A 175 -11.90 8.34 10.15
C THR A 175 -12.96 8.12 11.25
N ASN A 176 -12.83 8.78 12.41
CA ASN A 176 -13.60 8.52 13.64
C ASN A 176 -13.41 7.08 14.18
N SER A 177 -12.33 6.41 13.79
CA SER A 177 -11.97 5.07 14.24
C SER A 177 -10.75 5.12 15.15
N ARG A 178 -10.92 4.71 16.41
CA ARG A 178 -9.80 4.59 17.36
C ARG A 178 -8.73 3.59 16.89
N ALA A 179 -9.15 2.56 16.14
CA ALA A 179 -8.21 1.61 15.53
C ALA A 179 -7.32 2.26 14.48
N ASP A 180 -7.86 3.13 13.63
CA ASP A 180 -7.08 3.83 12.61
C ASP A 180 -6.09 4.82 13.22
N GLU A 181 -6.51 5.54 14.27
CA GLU A 181 -5.63 6.41 15.02
C GLU A 181 -4.48 5.64 15.66
N ALA A 182 -4.77 4.48 16.25
CA ALA A 182 -3.73 3.61 16.81
C ALA A 182 -2.80 3.06 15.72
N ILE A 183 -3.32 2.64 14.56
CA ILE A 183 -2.51 2.19 13.41
C ILE A 183 -1.59 3.31 12.91
N PHE A 184 -2.07 4.54 12.88
CA PHE A 184 -1.28 5.68 12.42
C PHE A 184 -0.16 6.06 13.38
N MET A 185 -0.36 5.89 14.69
CA MET A 185 0.62 6.21 15.74
C MET A 185 1.76 5.18 15.85
N GLU A 186 1.57 3.98 15.30
CA GLU A 186 2.47 2.83 15.33
C GLU A 186 3.35 2.72 14.07
#